data_79b889ec7649d3ece65c1b1ac0da46bb
#
_entry.id   79b889ec7649d3ece65c1b1ac0da46bb
#
_cell.length_a   1.000
_cell.length_b   1.000
_cell.length_c   1.000
_cell.angle_alpha   90.00
_cell.angle_beta   90.00
_cell.angle_gamma   90.00
#
_symmetry.space_group_name_H-M   'P 1'
#
loop_
_entity.id
_entity.type
_entity.pdbx_description
1 polymer ?
#
loop_
_entity_poly.entity_id
_entity_poly.type
_entity_poly.pdbx_seq_one_letter_code
_entity_poly.pdbx_strand_id
1 'polypeptide(L)'
;GSAIARELMRKKRNIAVLERCSDICEGTSKANSGIVHAGFDATPGTLKAKMNVQGSRMMEALSKELDFFYKRNGSLVLCFNEADRPKLELLLEKAEKNGVEGCEIISGDEVRQMEPQVSEQVVAALYAPAGGIVCPF
;
A
#
# COMPACT_ATOMS: atom_id res chain seq x y z
N GLY A 1 5.22 -10.21 -15.05
CA GLY A 1 6.35 -10.66 -15.89
C GLY A 1 7.69 -10.39 -15.24
N SER A 2 8.12 -9.13 -15.13
CA SER A 2 9.47 -8.74 -14.72
C SER A 2 9.87 -9.26 -13.34
N ALA A 3 9.02 -9.17 -12.34
CA ALA A 3 9.31 -9.69 -11.00
C ALA A 3 9.49 -11.22 -10.99
N ILE A 4 8.69 -11.95 -11.78
CA ILE A 4 8.83 -13.40 -11.94
C ILE A 4 10.15 -13.73 -12.63
N ALA A 5 10.49 -13.01 -13.71
CA ALA A 5 11.74 -13.19 -14.42
C ALA A 5 12.94 -12.97 -13.50
N ARG A 6 12.92 -11.89 -12.70
CA ARG A 6 13.95 -11.59 -11.69
C ARG A 6 14.17 -12.77 -10.72
N GLU A 7 13.10 -13.33 -10.16
CA GLU A 7 13.23 -14.44 -9.22
C GLU A 7 13.72 -15.74 -9.90
N LEU A 8 13.28 -16.01 -11.14
CA LEU A 8 13.73 -17.17 -11.90
C LEU A 8 15.20 -17.07 -12.29
N MET A 9 15.73 -15.88 -12.57
CA MET A 9 17.15 -15.65 -12.88
C MET A 9 18.11 -16.14 -11.79
N ARG A 10 17.65 -16.17 -10.53
CA ARG A 10 18.43 -16.76 -9.42
C ARG A 10 18.70 -18.27 -9.57
N LYS A 11 18.06 -18.93 -10.51
CA LYS A 11 18.09 -20.39 -10.71
C LYS A 11 18.90 -20.84 -11.94
N LYS A 12 19.78 -20.00 -12.50
CA LYS A 12 20.58 -20.34 -13.72
C LYS A 12 19.72 -20.94 -14.84
N ARG A 13 18.67 -20.25 -15.27
CA ARG A 13 17.75 -20.66 -16.33
C ARG A 13 17.85 -19.72 -17.52
N ASN A 14 17.59 -20.23 -18.72
CA ASN A 14 17.35 -19.39 -19.89
C ASN A 14 15.91 -18.86 -19.81
N ILE A 15 15.75 -17.54 -19.76
CA ILE A 15 14.46 -16.88 -19.57
C ILE A 15 14.28 -15.87 -20.69
N ALA A 16 13.10 -15.89 -21.31
CA ALA A 16 12.65 -14.87 -22.24
C ALA A 16 11.42 -14.16 -21.67
N VAL A 17 11.43 -12.83 -21.72
CA VAL A 17 10.26 -12.00 -21.42
C VAL A 17 9.76 -11.43 -22.74
N LEU A 18 8.52 -11.76 -23.09
CA LEU A 18 7.88 -11.29 -24.32
C LEU A 18 6.91 -10.16 -23.98
N GLU A 19 7.06 -9.03 -24.67
CA GLU A 19 6.16 -7.88 -24.58
C GLU A 19 5.54 -7.61 -25.95
N ARG A 20 4.24 -7.40 -26.00
CA ARG A 20 3.52 -7.11 -27.24
C ARG A 20 3.48 -5.62 -27.58
N CYS A 21 3.65 -4.76 -26.56
CA CYS A 21 3.67 -3.31 -26.73
C CYS A 21 5.06 -2.84 -27.16
N SER A 22 5.17 -1.59 -27.58
CA SER A 22 6.44 -0.98 -28.00
C SER A 22 7.41 -0.76 -26.83
N ASP A 23 6.87 -0.70 -25.60
CA ASP A 23 7.65 -0.53 -24.37
C ASP A 23 7.06 -1.40 -23.23
N ILE A 24 7.84 -1.60 -22.19
CA ILE A 24 7.39 -2.30 -20.98
C ILE A 24 6.44 -1.42 -20.16
N CYS A 25 5.63 -2.07 -19.32
CA CYS A 25 4.75 -1.40 -18.36
C CYS A 25 3.64 -0.52 -18.96
N GLU A 26 3.33 -0.61 -20.22
CA GLU A 26 2.28 0.18 -20.92
C GLU A 26 0.83 -0.21 -20.53
N GLY A 27 0.63 -0.77 -19.39
CA GLY A 27 -0.70 -1.10 -18.87
C GLY A 27 -0.92 -0.50 -17.49
N THR A 28 -1.62 -1.24 -16.65
CA THR A 28 -1.92 -0.86 -15.26
C THR A 28 -0.67 -0.59 -14.43
N SER A 29 0.47 -1.21 -14.76
CA SER A 29 1.73 -0.97 -14.04
C SER A 29 2.25 0.45 -14.18
N LYS A 30 1.91 1.16 -15.25
CA LYS A 30 2.24 2.58 -15.47
C LYS A 30 1.07 3.50 -15.10
N ALA A 31 -0.17 3.08 -15.37
CA ALA A 31 -1.40 3.84 -15.14
C ALA A 31 -2.00 3.51 -13.76
N ASN A 32 -1.34 3.93 -12.69
CA ASN A 32 -1.82 3.77 -11.32
C ASN A 32 -1.37 4.94 -10.44
N SER A 33 -1.87 4.99 -9.20
CA SER A 33 -1.60 6.07 -8.24
C SER A 33 -0.27 5.93 -7.49
N GLY A 34 0.50 4.87 -7.73
CA GLY A 34 1.76 4.61 -7.04
C GLY A 34 1.62 4.31 -5.55
N ILE A 35 0.41 3.95 -5.08
CA ILE A 35 0.17 3.66 -3.66
C ILE A 35 0.63 2.24 -3.33
N VAL A 36 1.49 2.12 -2.33
CA VAL A 36 1.81 0.86 -1.67
C VAL A 36 0.87 0.67 -0.50
N HIS A 37 -0.16 -0.14 -0.70
CA HIS A 37 -1.20 -0.38 0.31
C HIS A 37 -0.63 -1.14 1.51
N ALA A 38 -0.98 -0.72 2.72
CA ALA A 38 -0.58 -1.37 3.97
C ALA A 38 -1.19 -2.77 4.15
N GLY A 39 -2.40 -3.02 3.63
CA GLY A 39 -3.08 -4.32 3.70
C GLY A 39 -4.25 -4.40 4.67
N PHE A 40 -4.67 -3.28 5.26
CA PHE A 40 -5.77 -3.22 6.24
C PHE A 40 -7.16 -3.48 5.63
N ASP A 41 -7.35 -3.22 4.33
CA ASP A 41 -8.64 -3.25 3.63
C ASP A 41 -9.04 -4.67 3.17
N ALA A 42 -8.06 -5.52 2.83
CA ALA A 42 -8.32 -6.84 2.28
C ALA A 42 -9.01 -7.78 3.28
N THR A 43 -9.93 -8.62 2.79
CA THR A 43 -10.63 -9.61 3.61
C THR A 43 -9.63 -10.58 4.26
N PRO A 44 -9.60 -10.70 5.59
CA PRO A 44 -8.70 -11.59 6.31
C PRO A 44 -8.79 -13.04 5.84
N GLY A 45 -7.66 -13.75 5.84
CA GLY A 45 -7.56 -15.15 5.41
C GLY A 45 -7.47 -15.36 3.90
N THR A 46 -7.65 -14.30 3.09
CA THR A 46 -7.52 -14.39 1.63
C THR A 46 -6.08 -14.28 1.16
N LEU A 47 -5.81 -14.84 -0.03
CA LEU A 47 -4.51 -14.68 -0.68
C LEU A 47 -4.19 -13.20 -0.97
N LYS A 48 -5.21 -12.38 -1.28
CA LYS A 48 -5.09 -10.93 -1.48
C LYS A 48 -4.51 -10.27 -0.21
N ALA A 49 -5.08 -10.56 0.97
CA ALA A 49 -4.60 -10.00 2.23
C ALA A 49 -3.14 -10.39 2.50
N LYS A 50 -2.83 -11.68 2.38
CA LYS A 50 -1.47 -12.20 2.57
C LYS A 50 -0.46 -11.55 1.64
N MET A 51 -0.75 -11.50 0.33
CA MET A 51 0.17 -10.93 -0.66
C MET A 51 0.33 -9.43 -0.52
N ASN A 52 -0.75 -8.72 -0.14
CA ASN A 52 -0.70 -7.27 0.08
C ASN A 52 0.26 -6.92 1.23
N VAL A 53 0.09 -7.53 2.40
CA VAL A 53 0.97 -7.29 3.56
C VAL A 53 2.41 -7.70 3.28
N GLN A 54 2.63 -8.86 2.65
CA GLN A 54 3.97 -9.29 2.27
C GLN A 54 4.62 -8.35 1.26
N GLY A 55 3.88 -7.92 0.24
CA GLY A 55 4.36 -6.97 -0.77
C GLY A 55 4.75 -5.63 -0.14
N SER A 56 3.92 -5.09 0.74
CA SER A 56 4.23 -3.85 1.46
C SER A 56 5.54 -3.95 2.26
N ARG A 57 5.72 -5.04 3.00
CA ARG A 57 6.96 -5.28 3.78
C ARG A 57 8.22 -5.40 2.93
N MET A 58 8.08 -5.87 1.69
CA MET A 58 9.23 -6.03 0.78
C MET A 58 9.68 -4.73 0.13
N MET A 59 8.83 -3.70 0.04
CA MET A 59 9.07 -2.52 -0.79
C MET A 59 10.33 -1.75 -0.39
N GLU A 60 10.61 -1.60 0.88
CA GLU A 60 11.81 -0.88 1.33
C GLU A 60 13.12 -1.57 0.91
N ALA A 61 13.18 -2.90 1.04
CA ALA A 61 14.35 -3.65 0.61
C ALA A 61 14.48 -3.64 -0.93
N LEU A 62 13.36 -3.80 -1.63
CA LEU A 62 13.32 -3.77 -3.09
C LEU A 62 13.72 -2.40 -3.66
N SER A 63 13.29 -1.31 -3.03
CA SER A 63 13.64 0.03 -3.48
C SER A 63 15.15 0.29 -3.41
N LYS A 64 15.80 -0.22 -2.37
CA LYS A 64 17.27 -0.14 -2.22
C LYS A 64 18.01 -1.03 -3.21
N GLU A 65 17.49 -2.26 -3.45
CA GLU A 65 18.11 -3.23 -4.36
C GLU A 65 17.97 -2.82 -5.82
N LEU A 66 16.82 -2.24 -6.20
CA LEU A 66 16.48 -1.92 -7.59
C LEU A 66 16.57 -0.43 -7.92
N ASP A 67 17.01 0.39 -6.95
CA ASP A 67 17.23 1.82 -7.06
C ASP A 67 16.00 2.58 -7.62
N PHE A 68 14.81 2.37 -7.00
CA PHE A 68 13.62 3.13 -7.33
C PHE A 68 13.13 3.94 -6.13
N PHE A 69 12.44 5.04 -6.41
CA PHE A 69 11.85 5.88 -5.36
C PHE A 69 10.76 5.14 -4.60
N TYR A 70 10.91 5.04 -3.30
CA TYR A 70 9.90 4.59 -2.35
C TYR A 70 9.91 5.46 -1.11
N LYS A 71 8.74 5.87 -0.64
CA LYS A 71 8.59 6.59 0.62
C LYS A 71 7.47 5.95 1.44
N ARG A 72 7.79 5.51 2.65
CA ARG A 72 6.81 5.07 3.64
C ARG A 72 6.30 6.31 4.38
N ASN A 73 5.24 6.91 3.87
CA ASN A 73 4.63 8.11 4.45
C ASN A 73 3.30 7.84 5.16
N GLY A 74 2.90 6.57 5.25
CA GLY A 74 1.62 6.18 5.82
C GLY A 74 0.45 6.42 4.86
N SER A 75 -0.73 6.05 5.32
CA SER A 75 -2.00 6.36 4.66
C SER A 75 -3.09 6.67 5.68
N LEU A 76 -4.03 7.53 5.30
CA LEU A 76 -5.16 7.96 6.11
C LEU A 76 -6.46 7.57 5.41
N VAL A 77 -7.36 6.89 6.12
CA VAL A 77 -8.75 6.70 5.69
C VAL A 77 -9.61 7.66 6.48
N LEU A 78 -10.06 8.72 5.83
CA LEU A 78 -10.74 9.84 6.48
C LEU A 78 -12.21 9.50 6.79
N CYS A 79 -12.67 9.97 7.96
CA CYS A 79 -14.06 9.92 8.40
C CYS A 79 -14.58 11.35 8.58
N PHE A 80 -15.73 11.66 7.98
CA PHE A 80 -16.31 13.01 7.96
C PHE A 80 -17.52 13.16 8.88
N ASN A 81 -17.99 12.07 9.49
CA ASN A 81 -19.07 12.12 10.46
C ASN A 81 -18.95 10.97 11.48
N GLU A 82 -19.41 11.20 12.71
CA GLU A 82 -19.32 10.20 13.78
C GLU A 82 -20.12 8.93 13.51
N ALA A 83 -21.18 9.00 12.69
CA ALA A 83 -21.98 7.81 12.32
C ALA A 83 -21.19 6.81 11.48
N ASP A 84 -20.15 7.25 10.79
CA ASP A 84 -19.27 6.39 9.97
C ASP A 84 -18.06 5.84 10.75
N ARG A 85 -17.82 6.29 11.98
CA ARG A 85 -16.71 5.83 12.82
C ARG A 85 -16.62 4.30 12.97
N PRO A 86 -17.74 3.55 13.12
CA PRO A 86 -17.69 2.08 13.15
C PRO A 86 -17.07 1.44 11.90
N LYS A 87 -17.05 2.14 10.75
CA LYS A 87 -16.35 1.65 9.54
C LYS A 87 -14.83 1.66 9.71
N LEU A 88 -14.29 2.66 10.42
CA LEU A 88 -12.87 2.69 10.76
C LEU A 88 -12.50 1.56 11.73
N GLU A 89 -13.36 1.27 12.70
CA GLU A 89 -13.17 0.18 13.66
C GLU A 89 -13.11 -1.18 12.94
N LEU A 90 -14.01 -1.40 11.96
CA LEU A 90 -13.98 -2.59 11.13
C LEU A 90 -12.70 -2.72 10.29
N LEU A 91 -12.15 -1.59 9.81
CA LEU A 91 -10.89 -1.60 9.09
C LEU A 91 -9.72 -1.87 10.03
N LEU A 92 -9.74 -1.34 11.25
CA LEU A 92 -8.74 -1.60 12.27
C LEU A 92 -8.72 -3.08 12.65
N GLU A 93 -9.88 -3.70 12.89
CA GLU A 93 -9.98 -5.15 13.14
C GLU A 93 -9.42 -5.98 11.96
N LYS A 94 -9.68 -5.58 10.73
CA LYS A 94 -9.11 -6.25 9.55
C LYS A 94 -7.60 -6.09 9.50
N ALA A 95 -7.08 -4.89 9.81
CA ALA A 95 -5.65 -4.63 9.89
C ALA A 95 -4.97 -5.59 10.87
N GLU A 96 -5.51 -5.72 12.08
CA GLU A 96 -5.02 -6.66 13.11
C GLU A 96 -5.03 -8.10 12.63
N LYS A 97 -6.17 -8.56 12.08
CA LYS A 97 -6.31 -9.94 11.54
C LYS A 97 -5.36 -10.22 10.37
N ASN A 98 -5.02 -9.20 9.58
CA ASN A 98 -4.07 -9.30 8.46
C ASN A 98 -2.60 -9.16 8.91
N GLY A 99 -2.35 -8.81 10.18
CA GLY A 99 -1.01 -8.58 10.72
C GLY A 99 -0.37 -7.28 10.22
N VAL A 100 -1.17 -6.24 9.97
CA VAL A 100 -0.69 -4.88 9.67
C VAL A 100 -0.42 -4.18 10.99
N GLU A 101 0.84 -3.83 11.22
CA GLU A 101 1.30 -3.24 12.48
C GLU A 101 1.10 -1.71 12.52
N GLY A 102 0.82 -1.18 13.71
CA GLY A 102 0.80 0.24 13.98
C GLY A 102 -0.42 0.98 13.44
N CYS A 103 -1.46 0.27 12.95
CA CYS A 103 -2.73 0.92 12.59
C CYS A 103 -3.45 1.41 13.84
N GLU A 104 -3.98 2.62 13.78
CA GLU A 104 -4.73 3.25 14.87
C GLU A 104 -5.79 4.22 14.35
N ILE A 105 -6.82 4.45 15.16
CA ILE A 105 -7.82 5.49 14.88
C ILE A 105 -7.39 6.74 15.59
N ILE A 106 -7.13 7.80 14.82
CA ILE A 106 -6.70 9.11 15.30
C ILE A 106 -7.83 10.15 15.16
N SER A 107 -7.77 11.19 15.95
CA SER A 107 -8.74 12.30 15.92
C SER A 107 -8.56 13.21 14.70
N GLY A 108 -9.59 14.00 14.37
CA GLY A 108 -9.49 15.00 13.31
C GLY A 108 -8.40 16.05 13.57
N ASP A 109 -8.11 16.38 14.83
CA ASP A 109 -7.03 17.30 15.18
C ASP A 109 -5.65 16.71 14.88
N GLU A 110 -5.42 15.45 15.22
CA GLU A 110 -4.20 14.74 14.87
C GLU A 110 -4.02 14.60 13.36
N VAL A 111 -5.11 14.32 12.63
CA VAL A 111 -5.08 14.29 11.15
C VAL A 111 -4.63 15.64 10.59
N ARG A 112 -5.18 16.75 11.09
CA ARG A 112 -4.81 18.12 10.64
C ARG A 112 -3.36 18.49 10.97
N GLN A 113 -2.81 17.96 12.06
CA GLN A 113 -1.38 18.13 12.38
C GLN A 113 -0.49 17.38 11.40
N MET A 114 -0.89 16.19 10.97
CA MET A 114 -0.15 15.37 10.00
C MET A 114 -0.28 15.88 8.57
N GLU A 115 -1.48 16.32 8.20
CA GLU A 115 -1.82 16.80 6.85
C GLU A 115 -2.64 18.11 6.96
N PRO A 116 -1.97 19.28 6.98
CA PRO A 116 -2.63 20.57 7.15
C PRO A 116 -3.61 20.96 6.04
N GLN A 117 -3.54 20.31 4.88
CA GLN A 117 -4.44 20.56 3.74
C GLN A 117 -5.73 19.74 3.80
N VAL A 118 -5.89 18.88 4.81
CA VAL A 118 -7.10 18.09 4.96
C VAL A 118 -8.29 18.98 5.35
N SER A 119 -9.49 18.59 4.93
CA SER A 119 -10.73 19.30 5.27
C SER A 119 -10.93 19.41 6.78
N GLU A 120 -11.38 20.57 7.25
CA GLU A 120 -11.78 20.79 8.66
C GLU A 120 -12.95 19.89 9.11
N GLN A 121 -13.72 19.34 8.15
CA GLN A 121 -14.84 18.44 8.43
C GLN A 121 -14.41 17.03 8.84
N VAL A 122 -13.13 16.70 8.78
CA VAL A 122 -12.62 15.39 9.20
C VAL A 122 -12.71 15.28 10.71
N VAL A 123 -13.46 14.28 11.20
CA VAL A 123 -13.66 14.01 12.63
C VAL A 123 -12.70 12.96 13.17
N ALA A 124 -12.31 12.00 12.34
CA ALA A 124 -11.35 10.92 12.67
C ALA A 124 -10.72 10.36 11.41
N ALA A 125 -9.68 9.56 11.56
CA ALA A 125 -9.15 8.72 10.48
C ALA A 125 -8.55 7.42 11.03
N LEU A 126 -8.52 6.37 10.19
CA LEU A 126 -7.61 5.26 10.39
C LEU A 126 -6.25 5.65 9.82
N TYR A 127 -5.23 5.71 10.64
CA TYR A 127 -3.85 5.86 10.24
C TYR A 127 -3.18 4.50 10.08
N ALA A 128 -2.54 4.26 8.95
CA ALA A 128 -1.80 3.04 8.66
C ALA A 128 -0.35 3.37 8.26
N PRO A 129 0.61 3.32 9.20
CA PRO A 129 2.00 3.74 8.97
C PRO A 129 2.75 2.87 7.96
N ALA A 130 2.26 1.64 7.72
CA ALA A 130 2.85 0.74 6.73
C ALA A 130 2.53 1.11 5.27
N GLY A 131 1.63 2.07 5.05
CA GLY A 131 1.35 2.60 3.71
C GLY A 131 2.52 3.41 3.16
N GLY A 132 2.62 3.50 1.84
CA GLY A 132 3.68 4.26 1.20
C GLY A 132 3.37 4.60 -0.26
N ILE A 133 4.32 5.26 -0.90
CA ILE A 133 4.23 5.65 -2.32
C ILE A 133 5.47 5.22 -3.08
N VAL A 134 5.27 4.87 -4.35
CA VAL A 134 6.32 4.62 -5.34
C VAL A 134 6.07 5.46 -6.59
N CYS A 135 7.10 5.74 -7.36
CA CYS A 135 6.93 6.24 -8.71
C CYS A 135 6.57 5.07 -9.64
N PRO A 136 5.44 5.12 -10.37
CA PRO A 136 5.06 4.05 -11.28
C PRO A 136 5.76 4.12 -12.64
N PHE A 137 6.64 5.10 -12.86
CA PHE A 137 7.39 5.35 -14.09
C PHE A 137 8.85 4.95 -13.98
#